data_e637ee0167697751afb4a260c826e241
#
_entry.id   e637ee0167697751afb4a260c826e241
#
_cell.length_a   1.000
_cell.length_b   1.000
_cell.length_c   1.000
_cell.angle_alpha   90.00
_cell.angle_beta   90.00
_cell.angle_gamma   90.00
#
_symmetry.space_group_name_H-M   'P 1'
#
loop_
_entity.id
_entity.type
_entity.pdbx_description
1 polymer ?
#
loop_
_entity_poly.entity_id
_entity_poly.type
_entity_poly.pdbx_seq_one_letter_code
_entity_poly.pdbx_strand_id
1 'polypeptide(L)'
;MIVFDTSAVIDFLRGGAKTKSLVESVEATGEAIAVTTVSLFELLSPIEHRRLLKEEKVVRGFIGRTVLLGLDSNSATEASKIMGALLRLGIPINPLDTLISGIAVANGAEKVVTSDHDFEVVGKIADLRIQII
;
A
#
# COMPACT_ATOMS: atom_id res chain seq x y z
N MET A 1 -4.42 11.80 -3.08
CA MET A 1 -4.69 10.42 -2.65
C MET A 1 -3.40 9.79 -2.12
N ILE A 2 -3.51 9.16 -0.98
CA ILE A 2 -2.39 8.53 -0.28
C ILE A 2 -2.66 7.03 -0.22
N VAL A 3 -1.70 6.22 -0.67
CA VAL A 3 -1.82 4.75 -0.63
C VAL A 3 -1.18 4.23 0.66
N PHE A 4 -1.93 3.45 1.42
CA PHE A 4 -1.40 2.67 2.53
C PHE A 4 -1.03 1.28 2.01
N ASP A 5 0.23 0.87 2.20
CA ASP A 5 0.61 -0.51 1.92
C ASP A 5 0.07 -1.45 3.02
N THR A 6 0.30 -2.73 2.86
CA THR A 6 -0.18 -3.74 3.80
C THR A 6 0.34 -3.50 5.22
N SER A 7 1.61 -3.12 5.37
CA SER A 7 2.22 -2.88 6.68
C SER A 7 1.60 -1.68 7.40
N ALA A 8 1.29 -0.61 6.67
CA ALA A 8 0.65 0.58 7.22
C ALA A 8 -0.79 0.28 7.67
N VAL A 9 -1.54 -0.50 6.90
CA VAL A 9 -2.88 -0.95 7.30
C VAL A 9 -2.81 -1.77 8.59
N ILE A 10 -1.91 -2.74 8.65
CA ILE A 10 -1.73 -3.58 9.85
C ILE A 10 -1.38 -2.71 11.06
N ASP A 11 -0.45 -1.77 10.91
CA ASP A 11 -0.04 -0.88 12.00
C ASP A 11 -1.23 -0.05 12.51
N PHE A 12 -2.02 0.52 11.59
CA PHE A 12 -3.22 1.26 11.95
C PHE A 12 -4.23 0.39 12.72
N LEU A 13 -4.50 -0.83 12.22
CA LEU A 13 -5.47 -1.74 12.85
C LEU A 13 -4.99 -2.26 14.22
N ARG A 14 -3.69 -2.24 14.46
CA ARG A 14 -3.09 -2.55 15.77
C ARG A 14 -3.02 -1.36 16.73
N GLY A 15 -3.51 -0.19 16.31
CA GLY A 15 -3.54 1.01 17.13
C GLY A 15 -2.24 1.82 17.12
N GLY A 16 -1.41 1.70 16.08
CA GLY A 16 -0.19 2.48 15.94
C GLY A 16 -0.44 3.98 16.00
N ALA A 17 0.26 4.68 16.91
CA ALA A 17 0.00 6.09 17.17
C ALA A 17 0.29 6.99 15.98
N LYS A 18 1.38 6.74 15.25
CA LYS A 18 1.76 7.53 14.08
C LYS A 18 0.79 7.36 12.92
N THR A 19 0.38 6.13 12.63
CA THR A 19 -0.61 5.86 11.57
C THR A 19 -1.97 6.40 11.93
N LYS A 20 -2.38 6.29 13.19
CA LYS A 20 -3.64 6.87 13.66
C LYS A 20 -3.67 8.38 13.46
N SER A 21 -2.63 9.09 13.89
CA SER A 21 -2.51 10.53 13.70
C SER A 21 -2.51 10.91 12.23
N LEU A 22 -1.84 10.13 11.39
CA LEU A 22 -1.81 10.35 9.95
C LEU A 22 -3.20 10.19 9.32
N VAL A 23 -3.92 9.12 9.67
CA VAL A 23 -5.30 8.89 9.19
C VAL A 23 -6.20 10.05 9.59
N GLU A 24 -6.16 10.47 10.85
CA GLU A 24 -6.95 11.60 11.34
C GLU A 24 -6.63 12.90 10.58
N SER A 25 -5.36 13.18 10.33
CA SER A 25 -4.96 14.39 9.60
C SER A 25 -5.38 14.36 8.13
N VAL A 26 -5.28 13.22 7.49
CA VAL A 26 -5.70 13.03 6.09
C VAL A 26 -7.22 13.15 5.96
N GLU A 27 -7.96 12.51 6.84
CA GLU A 27 -9.42 12.60 6.87
C GLU A 27 -9.90 14.04 7.13
N ALA A 28 -9.21 14.79 7.98
CA ALA A 28 -9.53 16.18 8.27
C ALA A 28 -9.38 17.11 7.06
N THR A 29 -8.48 16.81 6.13
CA THR A 29 -8.29 17.57 4.89
C THR A 29 -9.22 17.13 3.76
N GLY A 30 -9.96 16.04 3.94
CA GLY A 30 -10.81 15.44 2.91
C GLY A 30 -10.02 14.67 1.84
N GLU A 31 -8.72 14.45 2.04
CA GLU A 31 -7.92 13.64 1.13
C GLU A 31 -8.27 12.15 1.26
N ALA A 32 -8.27 11.44 0.14
CA ALA A 32 -8.61 10.02 0.14
C ALA A 32 -7.42 9.15 0.57
N ILE A 33 -7.71 8.17 1.41
CA ILE A 33 -6.81 7.05 1.69
C ILE A 33 -7.20 5.92 0.73
N ALA A 34 -6.20 5.34 0.08
CA ALA A 34 -6.37 4.22 -0.82
C ALA A 34 -5.60 3.00 -0.33
N VAL A 35 -6.15 1.83 -0.65
CA VAL A 35 -5.51 0.53 -0.44
C VAL A 35 -5.58 -0.24 -1.74
N THR A 36 -4.60 -1.07 -2.04
CA THR A 36 -4.60 -1.85 -3.28
C THR A 36 -5.25 -3.23 -3.07
N THR A 37 -5.73 -3.83 -4.17
CA THR A 37 -6.21 -5.22 -4.16
C THR A 37 -5.09 -6.21 -3.82
N VAL A 38 -3.83 -5.85 -4.08
CA VAL A 38 -2.67 -6.64 -3.64
C VAL A 38 -2.59 -6.67 -2.12
N SER A 39 -2.73 -5.52 -1.46
CA SER A 39 -2.80 -5.47 0.01
C SER A 39 -4.01 -6.21 0.56
N LEU A 40 -5.15 -6.11 -0.10
CA LEU A 40 -6.34 -6.89 0.28
C LEU A 40 -6.05 -8.39 0.28
N PHE A 41 -5.39 -8.88 -0.76
CA PHE A 41 -4.94 -10.28 -0.82
C PHE A 41 -4.01 -10.63 0.35
N GLU A 42 -3.02 -9.79 0.62
CA GLU A 42 -2.07 -10.02 1.72
C GLU A 42 -2.73 -9.99 3.10
N LEU A 43 -3.71 -9.11 3.30
CA LEU A 43 -4.45 -8.98 4.56
C LEU A 43 -5.40 -10.16 4.79
N LEU A 44 -6.08 -10.61 3.75
CA LEU A 44 -7.08 -11.67 3.87
C LEU A 44 -6.47 -13.07 3.89
N SER A 45 -5.31 -13.30 3.27
CA SER A 45 -4.72 -14.64 3.17
C SER A 45 -4.48 -15.31 4.54
N PRO A 46 -3.85 -14.64 5.54
CA PRO A 46 -3.71 -15.23 6.87
C PRO A 46 -5.05 -15.45 7.58
N ILE A 47 -6.01 -14.56 7.34
CA ILE A 47 -7.35 -14.64 7.92
C ILE A 47 -8.08 -15.88 7.39
N GLU A 48 -8.04 -16.11 6.08
CA GLU A 48 -8.63 -17.29 5.46
C GLU A 48 -7.94 -18.57 5.90
N HIS A 49 -6.60 -18.57 5.98
CA HIS A 49 -5.82 -19.72 6.44
C HIS A 49 -6.19 -20.15 7.87
N ARG A 50 -6.37 -19.18 8.76
CA ARG A 50 -6.61 -19.40 10.19
C ARG A 50 -8.07 -19.24 10.59
N ARG A 51 -8.96 -18.90 9.66
CA ARG A 51 -10.40 -18.67 9.84
C ARG A 51 -10.72 -17.63 10.93
N LEU A 52 -10.07 -16.48 10.84
CA LEU A 52 -10.17 -15.39 11.82
C LEU A 52 -11.33 -14.46 11.47
N LEU A 53 -12.56 -14.85 11.80
CA LEU A 53 -13.77 -14.11 11.37
C LEU A 53 -13.87 -12.69 11.97
N LYS A 54 -13.40 -12.49 13.20
CA LYS A 54 -13.43 -11.18 13.83
C LYS A 54 -12.45 -10.22 13.14
N GLU A 55 -11.25 -10.69 12.82
CA GLU A 55 -10.23 -9.95 12.11
C GLU A 55 -10.67 -9.61 10.70
N GLU A 56 -11.40 -10.52 10.02
CA GLU A 56 -11.98 -10.25 8.71
C GLU A 56 -12.91 -9.05 8.74
N LYS A 57 -13.80 -8.97 9.73
CA LYS A 57 -14.72 -7.83 9.88
C LYS A 57 -13.97 -6.51 10.09
N VAL A 58 -12.91 -6.53 10.87
CA VAL A 58 -12.07 -5.35 11.13
C VAL A 58 -11.38 -4.89 9.86
N VAL A 59 -10.78 -5.80 9.11
CA VAL A 59 -10.12 -5.50 7.82
C VAL A 59 -11.12 -4.94 6.82
N ARG A 60 -12.25 -5.62 6.63
CA ARG A 60 -13.26 -5.17 5.67
C ARG A 60 -13.89 -3.84 6.06
N GLY A 61 -14.05 -3.58 7.35
CA GLY A 61 -14.54 -2.31 7.86
C GLY A 61 -13.60 -1.15 7.51
N PHE A 62 -12.30 -1.36 7.65
CA PHE A 62 -11.30 -0.37 7.24
C PHE A 62 -11.28 -0.17 5.72
N ILE A 63 -11.20 -1.26 4.95
CA ILE A 63 -11.20 -1.21 3.48
C ILE A 63 -12.44 -0.48 2.95
N GLY A 64 -13.60 -0.69 3.56
CA GLY A 64 -14.85 -0.02 3.17
C GLY A 64 -14.83 1.50 3.32
N ARG A 65 -13.90 2.04 4.09
CA ARG A 65 -13.69 3.49 4.27
C ARG A 65 -12.62 4.05 3.33
N THR A 66 -12.00 3.23 2.53
CA THR A 66 -10.90 3.60 1.64
C THR A 66 -11.29 3.49 0.17
N VAL A 67 -10.48 4.09 -0.69
CA VAL A 67 -10.54 3.82 -2.13
C VAL A 67 -9.76 2.53 -2.38
N LEU A 68 -10.40 1.54 -2.98
CA LEU A 68 -9.74 0.28 -3.33
C LEU A 68 -9.25 0.35 -4.78
N LEU A 69 -7.93 0.28 -4.98
CA LEU A 69 -7.29 0.37 -6.29
C LEU A 69 -6.92 -1.03 -6.77
N GLY A 70 -7.38 -1.38 -7.97
CA GLY A 70 -7.13 -2.69 -8.57
C GLY A 70 -5.84 -2.74 -9.39
N LEU A 71 -5.32 -3.96 -9.54
CA LEU A 71 -4.25 -4.26 -10.49
C LEU A 71 -4.85 -4.41 -11.89
N ASP A 72 -4.54 -3.46 -12.76
CA ASP A 72 -4.95 -3.49 -14.17
C ASP A 72 -3.72 -3.47 -15.11
N SER A 73 -3.96 -3.35 -16.41
CA SER A 73 -2.86 -3.34 -17.38
C SER A 73 -1.94 -2.13 -17.23
N ASN A 74 -2.49 -0.96 -16.89
CA ASN A 74 -1.69 0.24 -16.66
C ASN A 74 -0.80 0.10 -15.44
N SER A 75 -1.36 -0.38 -14.33
CA SER A 75 -0.59 -0.58 -13.10
C SER A 75 0.44 -1.70 -13.23
N ALA A 76 0.12 -2.78 -13.94
CA ALA A 76 1.08 -3.83 -14.25
C ALA A 76 2.25 -3.30 -15.09
N THR A 77 1.97 -2.43 -16.07
CA THR A 77 2.99 -1.78 -16.90
C THR A 77 3.89 -0.89 -16.04
N GLU A 78 3.33 -0.05 -15.18
CA GLU A 78 4.12 0.79 -14.27
C GLU A 78 4.95 -0.05 -13.29
N ALA A 79 4.37 -1.12 -12.74
CA ALA A 79 5.10 -2.04 -11.86
C ALA A 79 6.27 -2.71 -12.59
N SER A 80 6.09 -3.10 -13.86
CA SER A 80 7.14 -3.72 -14.67
C SER A 80 8.31 -2.77 -14.91
N LYS A 81 8.03 -1.48 -15.13
CA LYS A 81 9.08 -0.45 -15.28
C LYS A 81 9.87 -0.28 -13.99
N ILE A 82 9.20 -0.26 -12.84
CA ILE A 82 9.84 -0.19 -11.52
C ILE A 82 10.72 -1.41 -11.30
N MET A 83 10.18 -2.61 -11.48
CA MET A 83 10.95 -3.86 -11.30
C MET A 83 12.14 -3.92 -12.24
N GLY A 84 11.96 -3.57 -13.52
CA GLY A 84 13.03 -3.55 -14.50
C GLY A 84 14.16 -2.62 -14.08
N ALA A 85 13.84 -1.42 -13.59
CA ALA A 85 14.83 -0.46 -13.10
C ALA A 85 15.58 -1.00 -11.87
N LEU A 86 14.87 -1.58 -10.91
CA LEU A 86 15.47 -2.16 -9.69
C LEU A 86 16.37 -3.35 -10.02
N LEU A 87 15.97 -4.19 -10.96
CA LEU A 87 16.79 -5.32 -11.42
C LEU A 87 18.08 -4.84 -12.11
N ARG A 88 18.00 -3.79 -12.94
CA ARG A 88 19.20 -3.21 -13.57
C ARG A 88 20.17 -2.63 -12.55
N LEU A 89 19.66 -2.12 -11.43
CA LEU A 89 20.47 -1.60 -10.32
C LEU A 89 20.93 -2.70 -9.35
N GLY A 90 20.44 -3.94 -9.50
CA GLY A 90 20.79 -5.04 -8.62
C GLY A 90 20.14 -4.96 -7.22
N ILE A 91 19.04 -4.21 -7.08
CA ILE A 91 18.34 -3.99 -5.79
C ILE A 91 16.83 -4.29 -5.90
N PRO A 92 16.42 -5.48 -6.42
CA PRO A 92 15.00 -5.81 -6.50
C PRO A 92 14.37 -5.87 -5.11
N ILE A 93 13.09 -5.53 -5.04
CA ILE A 93 12.26 -5.70 -3.84
C ILE A 93 11.23 -6.81 -4.07
N ASN A 94 10.45 -7.12 -3.05
CA ASN A 94 9.37 -8.10 -3.14
C ASN A 94 8.43 -7.75 -4.32
N PRO A 95 8.07 -8.71 -5.18
CA PRO A 95 7.16 -8.45 -6.31
C PRO A 95 5.81 -7.85 -5.92
N LEU A 96 5.23 -8.25 -4.79
CA LEU A 96 3.95 -7.69 -4.33
C LEU A 96 4.09 -6.21 -3.98
N ASP A 97 5.20 -5.82 -3.35
CA ASP A 97 5.49 -4.40 -3.04
C ASP A 97 5.70 -3.60 -4.33
N THR A 98 6.31 -4.21 -5.35
CA THR A 98 6.45 -3.58 -6.66
C THR A 98 5.09 -3.38 -7.33
N LEU A 99 4.18 -4.35 -7.22
CA LEU A 99 2.81 -4.22 -7.72
C LEU A 99 2.05 -3.11 -7.01
N ILE A 100 2.15 -3.02 -5.69
CA ILE A 100 1.54 -1.93 -4.92
C ILE A 100 2.05 -0.57 -5.41
N SER A 101 3.36 -0.46 -5.62
CA SER A 101 3.99 0.76 -6.13
C SER A 101 3.51 1.12 -7.53
N GLY A 102 3.40 0.13 -8.42
CA GLY A 102 2.89 0.33 -9.78
C GLY A 102 1.44 0.78 -9.81
N ILE A 103 0.59 0.22 -8.94
CA ILE A 103 -0.79 0.65 -8.79
C ILE A 103 -0.85 2.10 -8.31
N ALA A 104 -0.02 2.47 -7.33
CA ALA A 104 0.05 3.83 -6.82
C ALA A 104 0.45 4.84 -7.91
N VAL A 105 1.50 4.54 -8.68
CA VAL A 105 1.95 5.39 -9.79
C VAL A 105 0.87 5.52 -10.85
N ALA A 106 0.28 4.42 -11.29
CA ALA A 106 -0.74 4.41 -12.34
C ALA A 106 -1.98 5.22 -11.98
N ASN A 107 -2.29 5.35 -10.69
CA ASN A 107 -3.45 6.10 -10.20
C ASN A 107 -3.09 7.53 -9.74
N GLY A 108 -1.86 7.98 -9.96
CA GLY A 108 -1.44 9.32 -9.61
C GLY A 108 -1.39 9.60 -8.11
N ALA A 109 -1.15 8.57 -7.30
CA ALA A 109 -1.03 8.74 -5.86
C ALA A 109 0.14 9.66 -5.51
N GLU A 110 -0.05 10.50 -4.51
CA GLU A 110 0.97 11.41 -4.02
C GLU A 110 2.11 10.63 -3.35
N LYS A 111 1.74 9.66 -2.52
CA LYS A 111 2.73 8.88 -1.76
C LYS A 111 2.19 7.51 -1.35
N VAL A 112 3.11 6.63 -1.01
CA VAL A 112 2.84 5.38 -0.29
C VAL A 112 3.31 5.54 1.15
N VAL A 113 2.46 5.16 2.08
CA VAL A 113 2.76 5.08 3.52
C VAL A 113 3.05 3.61 3.86
N THR A 114 4.18 3.36 4.47
CA THR A 114 4.68 2.02 4.76
C THR A 114 5.56 2.01 6.01
N SER A 115 5.66 0.87 6.69
CA SER A 115 6.70 0.63 7.70
C SER A 115 7.91 -0.10 7.12
N ASP A 116 7.85 -0.50 5.85
CA ASP A 116 8.90 -1.27 5.20
C ASP A 116 9.88 -0.35 4.45
N HIS A 117 11.12 -0.29 4.94
CA HIS A 117 12.18 0.51 4.35
C HIS A 117 12.58 0.08 2.93
N ASP A 118 12.23 -1.14 2.51
CA ASP A 118 12.49 -1.60 1.14
C ASP A 118 11.82 -0.72 0.07
N PHE A 119 10.71 -0.07 0.42
CA PHE A 119 10.04 0.88 -0.49
C PHE A 119 10.87 2.13 -0.80
N GLU A 120 11.86 2.49 0.02
CA GLU A 120 12.61 3.74 -0.18
C GLU A 120 13.29 3.82 -1.55
N VAL A 121 13.76 2.68 -2.08
CA VAL A 121 14.39 2.63 -3.41
C VAL A 121 13.40 2.96 -4.53
N VAL A 122 12.13 2.66 -4.35
CA VAL A 122 11.09 3.01 -5.32
C VAL A 122 10.95 4.52 -5.45
N GLY A 123 10.99 5.24 -4.33
CA GLY A 123 10.92 6.70 -4.33
C GLY A 123 12.07 7.39 -5.05
N LYS A 124 13.18 6.69 -5.27
CA LYS A 124 14.35 7.22 -5.99
C LYS A 124 14.24 7.06 -7.51
N ILE A 125 13.39 6.16 -7.99
CA ILE A 125 13.31 5.79 -9.41
C ILE A 125 11.94 6.05 -10.04
N ALA A 126 10.92 6.31 -9.24
CA ALA A 126 9.56 6.54 -9.69
C ALA A 126 9.04 7.88 -9.17
N ASP A 127 8.05 8.44 -9.85
CA ASP A 127 7.35 9.65 -9.41
C ASP A 127 6.35 9.29 -8.30
N LEU A 128 6.90 8.95 -7.15
CA LEU A 128 6.15 8.48 -5.99
C LEU A 128 6.94 8.78 -4.73
N ARG A 129 6.35 9.51 -3.79
CA ARG A 129 6.97 9.71 -2.48
C ARG A 129 6.70 8.52 -1.57
N ILE A 130 7.67 8.20 -0.74
CA ILE A 130 7.56 7.14 0.27
C ILE A 130 7.60 7.80 1.64
N GLN A 131 6.60 7.53 2.46
CA GLN A 131 6.56 7.96 3.85
C GLN A 131 6.69 6.75 4.75
N ILE A 132 7.79 6.69 5.49
CA ILE A 132 8.00 5.64 6.49
C ILE A 132 7.32 6.03 7.81
N ILE A 133 6.65 5.07 8.39
CA ILE A 133 5.98 5.21 9.69
C ILE A 133 6.70 4.44 10.79
#